data_364f02bb10234ca9ef2b0d9cde8534b0
#
_entry.id   364f02bb10234ca9ef2b0d9cde8534b0
#
_cell.length_a   1.000
_cell.length_b   1.000
_cell.length_c   1.000
_cell.angle_alpha   90.00
_cell.angle_beta   90.00
_cell.angle_gamma   90.00
#
_symmetry.space_group_name_H-M   'P 1'
#
loop_
_entity.id
_entity.type
_entity.pdbx_description
1 polymer ?
#
loop_
_entity_poly.entity_id
_entity_poly.type
_entity_poly.pdbx_seq_one_letter_code
_entity_poly.pdbx_strand_id
1 'polypeptide(L)'
;MNDFERDVLVPLVCDLLTNANGRPLPSKVIAQSIRNIGHHTDTRSVRRVINHIRREGLVPCVASSPKGFFVASNEREITECIYTLESLADSIQEVIDALKRQRYVKFNI
;
A
#
# COMPACT_ATOMS: atom_id res chain seq x y z
N MET A 1 11.99 6.74 -2.58
CA MET A 1 11.07 7.50 -3.45
C MET A 1 11.84 8.63 -4.10
N ASN A 2 11.68 8.84 -5.41
CA ASN A 2 12.37 9.92 -6.11
C ASN A 2 11.61 11.25 -5.98
N ASP A 3 12.22 12.34 -6.49
CA ASP A 3 11.63 13.68 -6.37
C ASP A 3 10.29 13.80 -7.10
N PHE A 4 10.15 13.16 -8.27
CA PHE A 4 8.92 13.16 -9.03
C PHE A 4 7.80 12.46 -8.26
N GLU A 5 8.07 11.31 -7.68
CA GLU A 5 7.07 10.59 -6.87
C GLU A 5 6.63 11.45 -5.69
N ARG A 6 7.57 12.04 -4.97
CA ARG A 6 7.27 12.87 -3.81
C ARG A 6 6.52 14.16 -4.17
N ASP A 7 6.96 14.86 -5.21
CA ASP A 7 6.48 16.21 -5.52
C ASP A 7 5.23 16.20 -6.41
N VAL A 8 5.02 15.15 -7.21
CA VAL A 8 3.92 15.06 -8.17
C VAL A 8 2.95 13.94 -7.84
N LEU A 9 3.45 12.70 -7.68
CA LEU A 9 2.56 11.55 -7.48
C LEU A 9 1.88 11.55 -6.12
N VAL A 10 2.58 11.92 -5.06
CA VAL A 10 2.00 11.93 -3.70
C VAL A 10 0.77 12.84 -3.62
N PRO A 11 0.84 14.12 -4.04
CA PRO A 11 -0.36 14.96 -4.03
C PRO A 11 -1.51 14.42 -4.90
N LEU A 12 -1.21 13.90 -6.08
CA LEU A 12 -2.23 13.36 -6.98
C LEU A 12 -2.93 12.13 -6.39
N VAL A 13 -2.17 11.22 -5.81
CA VAL A 13 -2.75 10.02 -5.17
C VAL A 13 -3.57 10.40 -3.95
N CYS A 14 -3.08 11.34 -3.13
CA CYS A 14 -3.86 11.88 -2.01
C CYS A 14 -5.22 12.40 -2.47
N ASP A 15 -5.24 13.17 -3.54
CA ASP A 15 -6.48 13.74 -4.09
C ASP A 15 -7.41 12.65 -4.60
N LEU A 16 -6.89 11.68 -5.34
CA LEU A 16 -7.70 10.57 -5.86
C LEU A 16 -8.36 9.78 -4.73
N LEU A 17 -7.61 9.45 -3.68
CA LEU A 17 -8.13 8.70 -2.53
C LEU A 17 -9.19 9.51 -1.79
N THR A 18 -8.93 10.78 -1.54
CA THR A 18 -9.84 11.68 -0.82
C THR A 18 -11.14 11.87 -1.59
N ASN A 19 -11.04 12.13 -2.89
CA ASN A 19 -12.21 12.41 -3.74
C ASN A 19 -13.04 11.17 -4.06
N ALA A 20 -12.52 9.97 -3.81
CA ALA A 20 -13.26 8.73 -4.02
C ALA A 20 -14.32 8.46 -2.93
N ASN A 21 -14.33 9.22 -1.83
CA ASN A 21 -15.32 9.13 -0.77
C ASN A 21 -15.50 7.71 -0.22
N GLY A 22 -14.39 7.02 0.05
CA GLY A 22 -14.41 5.67 0.60
C GLY A 22 -14.57 4.56 -0.43
N ARG A 23 -14.69 4.89 -1.72
CA ARG A 23 -14.76 3.89 -2.77
C ARG A 23 -13.39 3.28 -3.02
N PRO A 24 -13.26 1.94 -3.04
CA PRO A 24 -11.97 1.31 -3.31
C PRO A 24 -11.45 1.59 -4.72
N LEU A 25 -10.15 1.93 -4.80
CA LEU A 25 -9.45 2.20 -6.06
C LEU A 25 -8.31 1.20 -6.20
N PRO A 26 -8.38 0.25 -7.16
CA PRO A 26 -7.24 -0.62 -7.45
C PRO A 26 -6.01 0.19 -7.88
N SER A 27 -4.81 -0.29 -7.57
CA SER A 27 -3.58 0.41 -7.93
C SER A 27 -3.46 0.65 -9.43
N LYS A 28 -3.94 -0.28 -10.27
CA LYS A 28 -3.91 -0.10 -11.73
C LYS A 28 -4.87 1.00 -12.19
N VAL A 29 -5.99 1.19 -11.52
CA VAL A 29 -6.94 2.28 -11.84
C VAL A 29 -6.33 3.62 -11.45
N ILE A 30 -5.68 3.70 -10.29
CA ILE A 30 -4.96 4.91 -9.86
C ILE A 30 -3.84 5.24 -10.87
N ALA A 31 -3.04 4.26 -11.25
CA ALA A 31 -1.97 4.45 -12.23
C ALA A 31 -2.52 4.92 -13.58
N GLN A 32 -3.63 4.34 -14.04
CA GLN A 32 -4.26 4.74 -15.30
C GLN A 32 -4.78 6.17 -15.24
N SER A 33 -5.40 6.56 -14.12
CA SER A 33 -5.88 7.95 -13.92
C SER A 33 -4.74 8.97 -14.01
N ILE A 34 -3.58 8.61 -13.43
CA ILE A 34 -2.40 9.48 -13.47
C ILE A 34 -1.81 9.54 -14.88
N ARG A 35 -1.74 8.41 -15.59
CA ARG A 35 -1.28 8.38 -16.98
C ARG A 35 -2.19 9.20 -17.90
N ASN A 36 -3.50 9.17 -17.65
CA ASN A 36 -4.48 9.89 -18.46
C ASN A 36 -4.30 11.42 -18.40
N ILE A 37 -3.70 11.93 -17.32
CA ILE A 37 -3.40 13.38 -17.22
C ILE A 37 -1.96 13.70 -17.62
N GLY A 38 -1.26 12.75 -18.24
CA GLY A 38 0.03 13.00 -18.87
C GLY A 38 1.27 12.65 -18.07
N HIS A 39 1.14 11.95 -16.92
CA HIS A 39 2.29 11.55 -16.13
C HIS A 39 2.59 10.06 -16.29
N HIS A 40 3.89 9.73 -16.35
CA HIS A 40 4.32 8.34 -16.36
C HIS A 40 4.27 7.75 -14.94
N THR A 41 3.62 6.60 -14.81
CA THR A 41 3.65 5.82 -13.58
C THR A 41 3.23 4.38 -13.85
N ASP A 42 3.41 3.52 -12.86
CA ASP A 42 2.97 2.12 -12.88
C ASP A 42 2.39 1.75 -11.52
N THR A 43 1.85 0.52 -11.42
CA THR A 43 1.24 0.05 -10.17
C THR A 43 2.25 -0.06 -9.04
N ARG A 44 3.50 -0.38 -9.35
CA ARG A 44 4.58 -0.49 -8.37
C ARG A 44 4.87 0.86 -7.72
N SER A 45 5.01 1.90 -8.53
CA SER A 45 5.20 3.27 -8.04
C SER A 45 4.01 3.77 -7.24
N VAL A 46 2.79 3.47 -7.70
CA VAL A 46 1.55 3.82 -6.97
C VAL A 46 1.54 3.17 -5.58
N ARG A 47 1.85 1.88 -5.49
CA ARG A 47 1.89 1.18 -4.19
C ARG A 47 2.94 1.76 -3.25
N ARG A 48 4.11 2.12 -3.77
CA ARG A 48 5.17 2.77 -3.00
C ARG A 48 4.72 4.11 -2.45
N VAL A 49 4.05 4.90 -3.28
CA VAL A 49 3.50 6.21 -2.90
C VAL A 49 2.41 6.03 -1.83
N ILE A 50 1.50 5.08 -2.00
CA ILE A 50 0.45 4.80 -1.00
C ILE A 50 1.06 4.38 0.33
N ASN A 51 2.08 3.53 0.33
CA ASN A 51 2.75 3.15 1.57
C ASN A 51 3.40 4.35 2.26
N HIS A 52 3.96 5.27 1.50
CA HIS A 52 4.48 6.54 2.03
C HIS A 52 3.35 7.38 2.65
N ILE A 53 2.24 7.55 1.95
CA ILE A 53 1.06 8.28 2.45
C ILE A 53 0.58 7.68 3.77
N ARG A 54 0.52 6.35 3.85
CA ARG A 54 0.13 5.62 5.07
C ARG A 54 1.09 5.88 6.23
N ARG A 55 2.39 5.75 5.98
CA ARG A 55 3.41 5.92 7.03
C ARG A 55 3.46 7.34 7.56
N GLU A 56 3.30 8.32 6.68
CA GLU A 56 3.37 9.74 7.04
C GLU A 56 2.02 10.32 7.48
N GLY A 57 0.94 9.57 7.32
CA GLY A 57 -0.40 10.03 7.70
C GLY A 57 -0.91 11.19 6.86
N LEU A 58 -0.47 11.31 5.60
CA LEU A 58 -0.88 12.41 4.73
C LEU A 58 -2.36 12.36 4.38
N VAL A 59 -2.91 11.16 4.29
CA VAL A 59 -4.35 10.90 4.27
C VAL A 59 -4.60 9.89 5.39
N PRO A 60 -5.40 10.22 6.40
CA PRO A 60 -5.59 9.32 7.53
C PRO A 60 -6.38 8.08 7.15
N CYS A 61 -5.95 6.94 7.70
CA CYS A 61 -6.68 5.67 7.61
C CYS A 61 -6.93 5.17 6.18
N VAL A 62 -5.88 5.14 5.36
CA VAL A 62 -5.95 4.50 4.05
C VAL A 62 -5.89 2.98 4.23
N ALA A 63 -7.03 2.35 4.04
CA ALA A 63 -7.19 0.90 4.13
C ALA A 63 -7.00 0.23 2.76
N SER A 64 -6.90 -1.08 2.77
CA SER A 64 -6.85 -1.88 1.54
C SER A 64 -7.76 -3.09 1.66
N SER A 65 -8.28 -3.52 0.52
CA SER A 65 -9.09 -4.73 0.38
C SER A 65 -8.78 -5.37 -0.97
N PRO A 66 -9.33 -6.56 -1.28
CA PRO A 66 -9.19 -7.12 -2.62
C PRO A 66 -9.71 -6.21 -3.73
N LYS A 67 -10.58 -5.24 -3.40
CA LYS A 67 -11.15 -4.28 -4.35
C LYS A 67 -10.28 -3.05 -4.57
N GLY A 68 -9.28 -2.81 -3.73
CA GLY A 68 -8.38 -1.67 -3.86
C GLY A 68 -8.16 -0.91 -2.56
N PHE A 69 -7.56 0.28 -2.71
CA PHE A 69 -7.27 1.18 -1.59
C PHE A 69 -8.41 2.18 -1.40
N PHE A 70 -8.71 2.50 -0.15
CA PHE A 70 -9.80 3.43 0.18
C PHE A 70 -9.55 4.10 1.52
N VAL A 71 -10.12 5.28 1.70
CA VAL A 71 -10.12 5.94 3.01
C VAL A 71 -11.21 5.29 3.86
N ALA A 72 -10.84 4.74 5.01
CA ALA A 72 -11.79 4.07 5.90
C ALA A 72 -12.84 5.06 6.39
N SER A 73 -14.11 4.65 6.37
CA SER A 73 -15.25 5.46 6.80
C SER A 73 -15.57 5.29 8.29
N ASN A 74 -15.03 4.24 8.91
CA ASN A 74 -15.29 3.94 10.31
C ASN A 74 -14.15 3.12 10.90
N GLU A 75 -14.14 2.98 12.22
CA GLU A 75 -13.12 2.25 12.96
C GLU A 75 -13.03 0.77 12.54
N ARG A 76 -14.19 0.14 12.26
CA ARG A 76 -14.21 -1.28 11.89
C ARG A 76 -13.42 -1.54 10.62
N GLU A 77 -13.56 -0.70 9.60
CA GLU A 77 -12.85 -0.87 8.34
C GLU A 77 -11.34 -0.79 8.50
N ILE A 78 -10.85 0.16 9.28
CA ILE A 78 -9.40 0.28 9.49
C ILE A 78 -8.88 -0.82 10.40
N THR A 79 -9.65 -1.22 11.41
CA THR A 79 -9.28 -2.32 12.31
C THR A 79 -9.18 -3.64 11.55
N GLU A 80 -10.11 -3.94 10.65
CA GLU A 80 -10.03 -5.13 9.79
C GLU A 80 -8.79 -5.11 8.89
N CYS A 81 -8.45 -3.96 8.35
CA CYS A 81 -7.24 -3.81 7.54
C CYS A 81 -5.98 -4.06 8.37
N ILE A 82 -5.89 -3.48 9.56
CA ILE A 82 -4.76 -3.69 10.47
C ILE A 82 -4.62 -5.18 10.81
N TYR A 83 -5.73 -5.84 11.15
CA TYR A 83 -5.72 -7.27 11.45
C TYR A 83 -5.19 -8.10 10.28
N THR A 84 -5.62 -7.79 9.05
CA THR A 84 -5.14 -8.48 7.85
C THR A 84 -3.63 -8.29 7.67
N LEU A 85 -3.13 -7.06 7.87
CA LEU A 85 -1.70 -6.76 7.75
C LEU A 85 -0.89 -7.48 8.83
N GLU A 86 -1.40 -7.55 10.07
CA GLU A 86 -0.75 -8.28 11.15
C GLU A 86 -0.67 -9.78 10.84
N SER A 87 -1.74 -10.37 10.30
CA SER A 87 -1.77 -11.78 9.90
C SER A 87 -0.76 -12.06 8.79
N LEU A 88 -0.65 -11.15 7.80
CA LEU A 88 0.35 -11.27 6.73
C LEU A 88 1.77 -11.18 7.29
N ALA A 89 2.01 -10.25 8.22
CA ALA A 89 3.32 -10.08 8.86
C ALA A 89 3.71 -11.35 9.62
N ASP A 90 2.78 -11.96 10.36
CA ASP A 90 3.02 -13.21 11.08
C ASP A 90 3.35 -14.35 10.13
N SER A 91 2.63 -14.48 9.02
CA SER A 91 2.89 -15.51 8.00
C SER A 91 4.27 -15.32 7.38
N ILE A 92 4.66 -14.09 7.09
CA ILE A 92 6.00 -13.77 6.56
C ILE A 92 7.07 -14.14 7.59
N GLN A 93 6.85 -13.83 8.86
CA GLN A 93 7.79 -14.16 9.94
C GLN A 93 7.98 -15.67 10.07
N GLU A 94 6.91 -16.45 9.95
CA GLU A 94 6.98 -17.91 9.99
C GLU A 94 7.86 -18.47 8.86
N VAL A 95 7.73 -17.91 7.65
CA VAL A 95 8.57 -18.30 6.50
C VAL A 95 10.03 -17.92 6.73
N ILE A 96 10.29 -16.73 7.24
CA ILE A 96 11.65 -16.27 7.57
C ILE A 96 12.29 -17.23 8.58
N ASP A 97 11.58 -17.56 9.65
CA ASP A 97 12.09 -18.44 10.70
C ASP A 97 12.37 -19.85 10.17
N ALA A 98 11.49 -20.37 9.31
CA ALA A 98 11.67 -21.67 8.68
C ALA A 98 12.92 -21.68 7.79
N LEU A 99 13.12 -20.64 6.99
CA LEU A 99 14.29 -20.54 6.10
C LEU A 99 15.58 -20.39 6.89
N LYS A 100 15.57 -19.68 8.00
CA LYS A 100 16.74 -19.57 8.89
C LYS A 100 17.13 -20.92 9.45
N ARG A 101 16.15 -21.73 9.89
CA ARG A 101 16.42 -23.10 10.37
C ARG A 101 17.00 -23.97 9.25
N GLN A 102 16.42 -23.90 8.05
CA GLN A 102 16.88 -24.68 6.90
C GLN A 102 18.28 -24.26 6.47
N ARG A 103 18.57 -22.96 6.49
CA ARG A 103 19.91 -22.46 6.19
C ARG A 103 20.95 -23.02 7.14
N TYR A 104 20.64 -23.05 8.43
CA TYR A 104 21.54 -23.62 9.43
C TYR A 104 21.79 -25.12 9.18
N VAL A 105 20.74 -25.88 8.92
CA VAL A 105 20.85 -27.33 8.69
C VAL A 105 21.66 -27.64 7.42
N LYS A 106 21.42 -26.88 6.33
CA LYS A 106 22.05 -27.17 5.03
C LYS A 106 23.44 -26.58 4.90
N PHE A 107 23.66 -25.37 5.39
CA PHE A 107 24.90 -24.62 5.18
C PHE A 107 25.68 -24.31 6.46
N ASN A 108 25.12 -24.58 7.60
CA ASN A 108 25.71 -24.32 8.93
C ASN A 108 26.00 -22.83 9.17
N ILE A 109 25.16 -21.96 8.62
CA ILE A 109 25.24 -20.52 8.79
C ILE A 109 23.85 -19.95 9.14
#